data_8a65526697b0ac4d4ac438167b29648f
#
_entry.id   8a65526697b0ac4d4ac438167b29648f
#
_cell.length_a   1.000
_cell.length_b   1.000
_cell.length_c   1.000
_cell.angle_alpha   90.00
_cell.angle_beta   90.00
_cell.angle_gamma   90.00
#
_symmetry.space_group_name_H-M   'P 1'
#
loop_
_entity.id
_entity.type
_entity.pdbx_description
1 polymer ?
#
loop_
_entity_poly.entity_id
_entity_poly.type
_entity_poly.pdbx_seq_one_letter_code
_entity_poly.pdbx_strand_id
1 'polypeptide(L)'
;MNITNPTHLRSFKGHLKTSSTSFTPKLQSGMTLIEVLIAMFVLAIGVLALLAVQLRTVSSVRESENQTTVAQITQNLIEGMLINPTLSEETDTAGEKTSRYKKSYDAYLKSDSKQTAKFEAKMTKTQLAQAQIAQFKADLAKALPEAQVFSTICKDSSGAEPTFEENRFNAKCDGKGDTTIVKVLWLQDVEEENSAKNLNTSGHHVVYTYQSRVRD
;
A
#
# COMPACT_ATOMS: atom_id res chain seq x y z
N MET A 1 65.26 -5.45 -63.18
CA MET A 1 64.27 -5.01 -64.15
C MET A 1 63.50 -3.90 -63.52
N ASN A 2 63.97 -2.70 -63.57
CA ASN A 2 63.65 -1.55 -64.40
C ASN A 2 62.18 -1.49 -64.77
N ILE A 3 61.42 -0.48 -64.21
CA ILE A 3 60.83 0.58 -65.05
C ILE A 3 60.23 1.64 -64.05
N THR A 4 60.88 2.76 -64.10
CA THR A 4 60.47 4.12 -63.81
C THR A 4 59.15 4.50 -64.50
N ASN A 5 58.28 5.28 -63.88
CA ASN A 5 57.73 6.43 -64.58
C ASN A 5 57.14 7.49 -63.67
N PRO A 6 57.11 8.73 -64.07
CA PRO A 6 57.14 9.89 -63.24
C PRO A 6 55.78 10.69 -63.24
N THR A 7 55.60 11.46 -62.17
CA THR A 7 54.99 12.81 -62.10
C THR A 7 53.82 13.20 -62.97
N HIS A 8 52.76 13.58 -62.30
CA HIS A 8 51.89 14.72 -62.68
C HIS A 8 51.44 15.51 -61.43
N LEU A 9 52.25 16.53 -61.13
CA LEU A 9 51.82 17.62 -60.22
C LEU A 9 50.76 18.45 -60.92
N ARG A 10 49.50 18.31 -60.52
CA ARG A 10 48.46 19.28 -60.82
C ARG A 10 48.42 20.28 -59.68
N SER A 11 48.89 21.48 -59.93
CA SER A 11 48.71 22.66 -59.13
C SER A 11 47.23 23.01 -59.06
N PHE A 12 46.61 22.78 -57.89
CA PHE A 12 45.27 23.28 -57.59
C PHE A 12 45.44 24.65 -56.96
N LYS A 13 45.24 25.71 -57.75
CA LYS A 13 45.03 27.08 -57.25
C LYS A 13 43.66 27.13 -56.70
N GLY A 14 43.48 26.79 -55.42
CA GLY A 14 42.23 27.00 -54.67
C GLY A 14 42.14 28.48 -54.31
N HIS A 15 41.17 29.16 -54.90
CA HIS A 15 40.74 30.48 -54.46
C HIS A 15 40.07 30.32 -53.07
N LEU A 16 40.79 30.72 -52.04
CA LEU A 16 40.21 30.92 -50.70
C LEU A 16 39.28 32.16 -50.74
N LYS A 17 37.98 31.91 -50.90
CA LYS A 17 36.98 32.91 -50.56
C LYS A 17 36.94 33.05 -49.04
N THR A 18 37.58 34.01 -48.50
CA THR A 18 37.37 34.47 -47.12
C THR A 18 35.97 35.06 -47.03
N SER A 19 35.04 34.23 -46.55
CA SER A 19 33.72 34.70 -46.14
C SER A 19 33.91 35.41 -44.80
N SER A 20 33.98 36.71 -44.79
CA SER A 20 33.87 37.52 -43.58
C SER A 20 32.48 37.45 -43.06
N THR A 21 32.21 36.54 -42.16
CA THR A 21 31.00 36.58 -41.30
C THR A 21 31.12 37.77 -40.40
N SER A 22 30.44 38.86 -40.74
CA SER A 22 30.25 40.01 -39.85
C SER A 22 29.46 39.54 -38.62
N PHE A 23 30.16 39.31 -37.52
CA PHE A 23 29.55 39.17 -36.20
C PHE A 23 28.95 40.54 -35.85
N THR A 24 27.66 40.68 -36.08
CA THR A 24 26.91 41.75 -35.48
C THR A 24 26.75 41.42 -33.99
N PRO A 25 27.32 42.19 -33.07
CA PRO A 25 27.03 42.02 -31.65
C PRO A 25 25.55 42.27 -31.45
N LYS A 26 24.79 41.23 -31.10
CA LYS A 26 23.42 41.40 -30.60
C LYS A 26 23.54 42.25 -29.34
N LEU A 27 23.07 43.49 -29.41
CA LEU A 27 22.90 44.33 -28.26
C LEU A 27 22.12 43.57 -27.21
N GLN A 28 22.78 43.18 -26.14
CA GLN A 28 22.19 42.55 -24.98
C GLN A 28 21.36 43.60 -24.31
N SER A 29 20.04 43.57 -24.55
CA SER A 29 19.08 44.40 -23.87
C SER A 29 19.15 44.05 -22.37
N GLY A 30 19.54 44.97 -21.52
CA GLY A 30 19.53 44.77 -20.07
C GLY A 30 18.12 44.49 -19.58
N MET A 31 17.98 43.42 -18.79
CA MET A 31 16.70 43.06 -18.16
C MET A 31 16.23 44.24 -17.28
N THR A 32 14.97 44.65 -17.49
CA THR A 32 14.41 45.74 -16.68
C THR A 32 14.13 45.26 -15.26
N LEU A 33 14.22 46.15 -14.28
CA LEU A 33 14.00 45.83 -12.85
C LEU A 33 12.58 45.24 -12.65
N ILE A 34 11.61 45.70 -13.41
CA ILE A 34 10.23 45.21 -13.37
C ILE A 34 10.11 43.76 -13.91
N GLU A 35 10.91 43.40 -14.91
CA GLU A 35 10.89 42.05 -15.50
C GLU A 35 11.45 41.04 -14.51
N VAL A 36 12.50 41.39 -13.76
CA VAL A 36 13.03 40.55 -12.69
C VAL A 36 12.02 40.36 -11.57
N LEU A 37 11.29 41.42 -11.18
CA LEU A 37 10.22 41.36 -10.17
C LEU A 37 9.10 40.41 -10.60
N ILE A 38 8.63 40.54 -11.84
CA ILE A 38 7.58 39.66 -12.39
C ILE A 38 8.07 38.23 -12.44
N ALA A 39 9.30 37.98 -12.91
CA ALA A 39 9.88 36.65 -12.98
C ALA A 39 9.97 35.99 -11.60
N MET A 40 10.42 36.71 -10.56
CA MET A 40 10.46 36.22 -9.19
C MET A 40 9.06 35.88 -8.64
N PHE A 41 8.07 36.73 -8.94
CA PHE A 41 6.71 36.53 -8.49
C PHE A 41 6.07 35.26 -9.13
N VAL A 42 6.25 35.09 -10.44
CA VAL A 42 5.77 33.90 -11.16
C VAL A 42 6.49 32.65 -10.65
N LEU A 43 7.79 32.71 -10.40
CA LEU A 43 8.56 31.61 -9.84
C LEU A 43 8.08 31.23 -8.43
N ALA A 44 7.80 32.21 -7.57
CA ALA A 44 7.29 31.98 -6.23
C ALA A 44 5.93 31.26 -6.27
N ILE A 45 5.00 31.70 -7.10
CA ILE A 45 3.70 31.04 -7.29
C ILE A 45 3.89 29.61 -7.83
N GLY A 46 4.77 29.42 -8.80
CA GLY A 46 5.08 28.10 -9.36
C GLY A 46 5.61 27.12 -8.32
N VAL A 47 6.52 27.56 -7.44
CA VAL A 47 7.04 26.74 -6.35
C VAL A 47 5.95 26.40 -5.33
N LEU A 48 5.11 27.36 -4.94
CA LEU A 48 3.99 27.10 -4.02
C LEU A 48 3.00 26.08 -4.58
N ALA A 49 2.69 26.17 -5.88
CA ALA A 49 1.83 25.18 -6.55
C ALA A 49 2.43 23.78 -6.54
N LEU A 50 3.74 23.65 -6.79
CA LEU A 50 4.44 22.37 -6.70
C LEU A 50 4.43 21.78 -5.28
N LEU A 51 4.64 22.62 -4.25
CA LEU A 51 4.58 22.19 -2.87
C LEU A 51 3.20 21.64 -2.49
N ALA A 52 2.12 22.31 -2.94
CA ALA A 52 0.75 21.85 -2.69
C ALA A 52 0.49 20.45 -3.30
N VAL A 53 0.99 20.18 -4.50
CA VAL A 53 0.89 18.85 -5.14
C VAL A 53 1.70 17.80 -4.37
N GLN A 54 2.92 18.16 -3.92
CA GLN A 54 3.77 17.25 -3.17
C GLN A 54 3.12 16.81 -1.86
N LEU A 55 2.51 17.72 -1.10
CA LEU A 55 1.80 17.38 0.14
C LEU A 55 0.67 16.37 -0.10
N ARG A 56 -0.10 16.56 -1.16
CA ARG A 56 -1.18 15.64 -1.53
C ARG A 56 -0.66 14.26 -1.92
N THR A 57 0.47 14.20 -2.64
CA THR A 57 1.10 12.95 -3.03
C THR A 57 1.61 12.17 -1.82
N VAL A 58 2.24 12.85 -0.86
CA VAL A 58 2.74 12.21 0.37
C VAL A 58 1.60 11.58 1.18
N SER A 59 0.47 12.26 1.32
CA SER A 59 -0.71 11.71 2.00
C SER A 59 -1.23 10.44 1.32
N SER A 60 -1.36 10.45 -0.01
CA SER A 60 -1.82 9.28 -0.77
C SER A 60 -0.84 8.10 -0.70
N VAL A 61 0.47 8.37 -0.68
CA VAL A 61 1.50 7.32 -0.53
C VAL A 61 1.41 6.66 0.84
N ARG A 62 1.26 7.44 1.92
CA ARG A 62 1.08 6.91 3.28
C ARG A 62 -0.13 6.00 3.39
N GLU A 63 -1.24 6.39 2.79
CA GLU A 63 -2.44 5.56 2.77
C GLU A 63 -2.20 4.21 2.07
N SER A 64 -1.59 4.24 0.89
CA SER A 64 -1.25 3.03 0.13
C SER A 64 -0.26 2.13 0.89
N GLU A 65 0.70 2.71 1.60
CA GLU A 65 1.66 2.01 2.44
C GLU A 65 0.95 1.32 3.62
N ASN A 66 0.06 2.03 4.31
CA ASN A 66 -0.73 1.46 5.40
C ASN A 66 -1.58 0.28 4.94
N GLN A 67 -2.28 0.41 3.82
CA GLN A 67 -3.08 -0.68 3.24
C GLN A 67 -2.21 -1.89 2.87
N THR A 68 -1.05 -1.66 2.25
CA THR A 68 -0.12 -2.74 1.90
C THR A 68 0.41 -3.44 3.14
N THR A 69 0.75 -2.67 4.18
CA THR A 69 1.27 -3.22 5.44
C THR A 69 0.21 -4.05 6.15
N VAL A 70 -1.04 -3.56 6.26
CA VAL A 70 -2.16 -4.32 6.82
C VAL A 70 -2.41 -5.60 6.04
N ALA A 71 -2.34 -5.54 4.71
CA ALA A 71 -2.48 -6.71 3.85
C ALA A 71 -1.39 -7.76 4.12
N GLN A 72 -0.13 -7.34 4.25
CA GLN A 72 0.99 -8.25 4.56
C GLN A 72 0.85 -8.89 5.95
N ILE A 73 0.51 -8.10 6.98
CA ILE A 73 0.30 -8.60 8.34
C ILE A 73 -0.87 -9.60 8.36
N THR A 74 -1.94 -9.30 7.64
CA THR A 74 -3.08 -10.22 7.51
C THR A 74 -2.71 -11.49 6.77
N GLN A 75 -1.92 -11.39 5.71
CA GLN A 75 -1.44 -12.56 4.96
C GLN A 75 -0.55 -13.46 5.83
N ASN A 76 0.35 -12.90 6.64
CA ASN A 76 1.17 -13.66 7.57
C ASN A 76 0.31 -14.45 8.58
N LEU A 77 -0.77 -13.84 9.08
CA LEU A 77 -1.72 -14.54 9.95
C LEU A 77 -2.40 -15.69 9.19
N ILE A 78 -2.88 -15.45 7.98
CA ILE A 78 -3.55 -16.46 7.15
C ILE A 78 -2.60 -17.64 6.87
N GLU A 79 -1.35 -17.39 6.54
CA GLU A 79 -0.35 -18.43 6.35
C GLU A 79 -0.14 -19.25 7.65
N GLY A 80 -0.09 -18.57 8.79
CA GLY A 80 -0.08 -19.22 10.09
C GLY A 80 -1.32 -20.08 10.35
N MET A 81 -2.49 -19.64 9.93
CA MET A 81 -3.74 -20.41 10.01
C MET A 81 -3.70 -21.66 9.13
N LEU A 82 -3.20 -21.54 7.91
CA LEU A 82 -3.12 -22.64 6.93
C LEU A 82 -2.22 -23.80 7.40
N ILE A 83 -1.20 -23.52 8.19
CA ILE A 83 -0.34 -24.55 8.77
C ILE A 83 -0.86 -25.14 10.09
N ASN A 84 -1.91 -24.55 10.69
CA ASN A 84 -2.47 -24.96 11.98
C ASN A 84 -4.00 -25.24 11.92
N PRO A 85 -4.53 -25.93 10.89
CA PRO A 85 -5.94 -26.25 10.84
C PRO A 85 -6.30 -27.35 11.86
N THR A 86 -7.55 -27.34 12.32
CA THR A 86 -8.15 -28.48 12.98
C THR A 86 -8.79 -29.36 11.90
N LEU A 87 -8.43 -30.65 11.89
CA LEU A 87 -8.97 -31.61 10.92
C LEU A 87 -10.12 -32.39 11.58
N SER A 88 -11.26 -32.47 10.92
CA SER A 88 -12.38 -33.33 11.26
C SER A 88 -12.69 -34.27 10.11
N GLU A 89 -13.04 -35.50 10.42
CA GLU A 89 -13.54 -36.43 9.40
C GLU A 89 -14.91 -35.94 8.90
N GLU A 90 -15.09 -35.97 7.58
CA GLU A 90 -16.36 -35.64 6.98
C GLU A 90 -17.26 -36.88 7.02
N THR A 91 -18.50 -36.71 7.48
CA THR A 91 -19.52 -37.75 7.42
C THR A 91 -20.41 -37.53 6.22
N ASP A 92 -20.75 -38.61 5.51
CA ASP A 92 -21.69 -38.52 4.41
C ASP A 92 -23.15 -38.34 4.88
N THR A 93 -24.07 -38.21 3.94
CA THR A 93 -25.50 -38.02 4.22
C THR A 93 -26.13 -39.24 4.93
N ALA A 94 -25.46 -40.40 4.92
CA ALA A 94 -25.88 -41.61 5.62
C ALA A 94 -25.29 -41.72 7.04
N GLY A 95 -24.43 -40.77 7.45
CA GLY A 95 -23.77 -40.78 8.74
C GLY A 95 -22.52 -41.64 8.81
N GLU A 96 -22.05 -42.18 7.67
CA GLU A 96 -20.84 -42.98 7.57
C GLU A 96 -19.63 -42.07 7.39
N LYS A 97 -18.54 -42.35 8.14
CA LYS A 97 -17.29 -41.60 8.05
C LYS A 97 -16.63 -41.77 6.69
N THR A 98 -16.48 -40.69 5.97
CA THR A 98 -15.75 -40.69 4.71
C THR A 98 -14.25 -40.56 4.97
N SER A 99 -13.42 -41.01 4.01
CA SER A 99 -11.96 -40.81 4.07
C SER A 99 -11.53 -39.36 3.79
N ARG A 100 -12.48 -38.42 3.82
CA ARG A 100 -12.22 -36.99 3.59
C ARG A 100 -12.09 -36.25 4.91
N TYR A 101 -11.14 -35.35 4.96
CA TYR A 101 -10.92 -34.47 6.10
C TYR A 101 -11.30 -33.04 5.72
N LYS A 102 -12.13 -32.43 6.56
CA LYS A 102 -12.47 -31.01 6.48
C LYS A 102 -11.54 -30.23 7.41
N LYS A 103 -10.98 -29.15 6.89
CA LYS A 103 -10.20 -28.21 7.69
C LYS A 103 -11.12 -27.20 8.36
N SER A 104 -10.85 -26.90 9.63
CA SER A 104 -11.53 -25.87 10.39
C SER A 104 -10.52 -24.97 11.06
N TYR A 105 -10.84 -23.69 11.13
CA TYR A 105 -10.05 -22.64 11.81
C TYR A 105 -10.76 -22.11 13.04
N ASP A 106 -11.63 -22.90 13.68
CA ASP A 106 -12.47 -22.49 14.81
C ASP A 106 -11.65 -22.04 16.02
N ALA A 107 -10.40 -22.51 16.17
CA ALA A 107 -9.47 -22.05 17.20
C ALA A 107 -9.15 -20.54 17.09
N TYR A 108 -9.29 -19.96 15.89
CA TYR A 108 -9.01 -18.55 15.60
C TYR A 108 -10.25 -17.67 15.75
N LEU A 109 -11.46 -18.23 15.79
CA LEU A 109 -12.70 -17.46 15.92
C LEU A 109 -12.87 -16.83 17.30
N LYS A 110 -12.15 -17.33 18.31
CA LYS A 110 -12.16 -16.82 19.69
C LYS A 110 -11.11 -15.72 19.89
N SER A 111 -11.21 -14.65 19.12
CA SER A 111 -10.19 -13.62 19.03
C SER A 111 -10.13 -12.60 20.17
N ASP A 112 -10.99 -12.72 21.20
CA ASP A 112 -11.06 -11.77 22.31
C ASP A 112 -9.95 -11.90 23.37
N SER A 113 -8.96 -12.76 23.13
CA SER A 113 -7.89 -12.96 24.09
C SER A 113 -6.98 -11.72 24.15
N LYS A 114 -6.96 -11.07 25.32
CA LYS A 114 -5.94 -10.08 25.73
C LYS A 114 -4.58 -10.73 25.98
N GLN A 115 -4.26 -11.81 25.30
CA GLN A 115 -3.03 -12.56 25.56
C GLN A 115 -1.86 -11.90 24.86
N THR A 116 -0.72 -11.93 25.55
CA THR A 116 0.57 -11.54 24.96
C THR A 116 1.04 -12.65 24.02
N ALA A 117 1.57 -12.31 22.86
CA ALA A 117 2.16 -13.28 21.94
C ALA A 117 3.34 -13.98 22.61
N LYS A 118 3.18 -15.25 22.93
CA LYS A 118 4.24 -16.11 23.47
C LYS A 118 4.29 -17.39 22.67
N PHE A 119 5.42 -17.65 22.05
CA PHE A 119 5.67 -18.88 21.31
C PHE A 119 6.59 -19.79 22.14
N GLU A 120 6.14 -20.98 22.44
CA GLU A 120 6.86 -22.00 23.22
C GLU A 120 7.14 -23.23 22.34
N ALA A 121 8.17 -23.99 22.68
CA ALA A 121 8.58 -25.18 21.90
C ALA A 121 7.50 -26.29 21.86
N LYS A 122 6.60 -26.31 22.86
CA LYS A 122 5.48 -27.26 22.91
C LYS A 122 4.18 -26.49 23.13
N MET A 123 3.37 -26.39 22.10
CA MET A 123 2.07 -25.72 22.13
C MET A 123 0.99 -26.60 21.54
N THR A 124 -0.19 -26.53 22.12
CA THR A 124 -1.39 -27.08 21.50
C THR A 124 -1.80 -26.21 20.31
N LYS A 125 -2.59 -26.75 19.38
CA LYS A 125 -3.13 -25.97 18.23
C LYS A 125 -3.85 -24.70 18.66
N THR A 126 -4.63 -24.77 19.75
CA THR A 126 -5.35 -23.62 20.32
C THR A 126 -4.40 -22.57 20.89
N GLN A 127 -3.36 -22.99 21.62
CA GLN A 127 -2.36 -22.07 22.15
C GLN A 127 -1.58 -21.37 21.03
N LEU A 128 -1.22 -22.11 19.98
CA LEU A 128 -0.55 -21.56 18.81
C LEU A 128 -1.46 -20.54 18.10
N ALA A 129 -2.75 -20.86 17.90
CA ALA A 129 -3.70 -19.93 17.31
C ALA A 129 -3.83 -18.65 18.14
N GLN A 130 -3.90 -18.75 19.46
CA GLN A 130 -3.96 -17.58 20.36
C GLN A 130 -2.68 -16.74 20.29
N ALA A 131 -1.51 -17.36 20.24
CA ALA A 131 -0.23 -16.65 20.09
C ALA A 131 -0.14 -15.92 18.76
N GLN A 132 -0.57 -16.54 17.67
CA GLN A 132 -0.59 -15.94 16.35
C GLN A 132 -1.58 -14.76 16.26
N ILE A 133 -2.77 -14.87 16.86
CA ILE A 133 -3.72 -13.77 16.96
C ILE A 133 -3.14 -12.60 17.77
N ALA A 134 -2.49 -12.90 18.89
CA ALA A 134 -1.89 -11.88 19.74
C ALA A 134 -0.74 -11.15 18.99
N GLN A 135 0.09 -11.90 18.26
CA GLN A 135 1.14 -11.35 17.41
C GLN A 135 0.54 -10.45 16.31
N PHE A 136 -0.47 -10.94 15.61
CA PHE A 136 -1.19 -10.19 14.58
C PHE A 136 -1.70 -8.83 15.10
N LYS A 137 -2.36 -8.82 16.27
CA LYS A 137 -2.84 -7.59 16.88
C LYS A 137 -1.72 -6.63 17.27
N ALA A 138 -0.61 -7.17 17.80
CA ALA A 138 0.56 -6.39 18.15
C ALA A 138 1.25 -5.78 16.90
N ASP A 139 1.35 -6.54 15.82
CA ASP A 139 1.95 -6.08 14.56
C ASP A 139 1.07 -4.98 13.91
N LEU A 140 -0.25 -5.12 13.93
CA LEU A 140 -1.17 -4.07 13.48
C LEU A 140 -1.00 -2.79 14.30
N ALA A 141 -0.98 -2.89 15.63
CA ALA A 141 -0.80 -1.73 16.51
C ALA A 141 0.56 -1.05 16.32
N LYS A 142 1.60 -1.82 16.03
CA LYS A 142 2.94 -1.30 15.73
C LYS A 142 3.01 -0.62 14.36
N ALA A 143 2.31 -1.17 13.37
CA ALA A 143 2.30 -0.65 12.01
C ALA A 143 1.47 0.63 11.88
N LEU A 144 0.42 0.77 12.70
CA LEU A 144 -0.51 1.89 12.66
C LEU A 144 -0.57 2.59 14.05
N PRO A 145 0.53 3.21 14.51
CA PRO A 145 0.61 3.75 15.88
C PRO A 145 -0.33 4.94 16.13
N GLU A 146 -0.71 5.65 15.07
CA GLU A 146 -1.57 6.85 15.14
C GLU A 146 -3.04 6.53 14.83
N ALA A 147 -3.37 5.26 14.54
CA ALA A 147 -4.70 4.85 14.19
C ALA A 147 -5.35 3.99 15.27
N GLN A 148 -6.66 4.11 15.42
CA GLN A 148 -7.43 3.17 16.22
C GLN A 148 -7.77 1.93 15.37
N VAL A 149 -7.21 0.77 15.71
CA VAL A 149 -7.32 -0.45 14.92
C VAL A 149 -8.27 -1.46 15.57
N PHE A 150 -9.18 -1.98 14.77
CA PHE A 150 -10.09 -3.06 15.12
C PHE A 150 -9.86 -4.24 14.20
N SER A 151 -9.88 -5.44 14.72
CA SER A 151 -9.75 -6.65 13.92
C SER A 151 -10.59 -7.80 14.48
N THR A 152 -11.07 -8.65 13.59
CA THR A 152 -11.81 -9.86 13.95
C THR A 152 -11.55 -10.97 12.95
N ILE A 153 -11.71 -12.20 13.41
CA ILE A 153 -11.68 -13.40 12.60
C ILE A 153 -13.03 -14.08 12.79
N CYS A 154 -13.78 -14.27 11.74
CA CYS A 154 -15.13 -14.81 11.81
C CYS A 154 -15.49 -15.68 10.61
N LYS A 155 -16.56 -16.47 10.76
CA LYS A 155 -17.22 -17.09 9.62
C LYS A 155 -18.16 -16.09 8.98
N ASP A 156 -18.03 -15.92 7.67
CA ASP A 156 -18.87 -15.00 6.92
C ASP A 156 -19.04 -15.44 5.46
N SER A 157 -20.28 -15.66 5.09
CA SER A 157 -20.67 -16.01 3.72
C SER A 157 -21.01 -14.78 2.88
N SER A 158 -21.34 -13.65 3.51
CA SER A 158 -21.82 -12.44 2.84
C SER A 158 -20.68 -11.65 2.20
N GLY A 159 -19.51 -11.65 2.83
CA GLY A 159 -18.37 -10.82 2.41
C GLY A 159 -18.60 -9.32 2.63
N ALA A 160 -19.57 -8.94 3.48
CA ALA A 160 -19.85 -7.55 3.81
C ALA A 160 -18.67 -6.90 4.52
N GLU A 161 -18.34 -5.68 4.13
CA GLU A 161 -17.25 -4.93 4.74
C GLU A 161 -17.59 -4.52 6.18
N PRO A 162 -16.61 -4.50 7.10
CA PRO A 162 -16.81 -4.00 8.43
C PRO A 162 -17.09 -2.48 8.39
N THR A 163 -17.90 -1.99 9.33
CA THR A 163 -18.21 -0.57 9.46
C THR A 163 -17.93 -0.07 10.87
N PHE A 164 -17.77 1.24 10.98
CA PHE A 164 -17.69 1.94 12.26
C PHE A 164 -18.82 2.96 12.31
N GLU A 165 -19.83 2.68 13.10
CA GLU A 165 -21.03 3.49 13.23
C GLU A 165 -21.35 3.68 14.71
N GLU A 166 -21.86 4.84 15.08
CA GLU A 166 -22.21 5.16 16.48
C GLU A 166 -21.09 4.85 17.48
N ASN A 167 -19.86 5.11 17.11
CA ASN A 167 -18.66 4.84 17.90
C ASN A 167 -18.45 3.35 18.23
N ARG A 168 -18.95 2.45 17.37
CA ARG A 168 -18.85 1.00 17.51
C ARG A 168 -18.32 0.35 16.24
N PHE A 169 -17.38 -0.58 16.45
CA PHE A 169 -16.94 -1.47 15.39
C PHE A 169 -18.00 -2.55 15.15
N ASN A 170 -18.47 -2.65 13.91
CA ASN A 170 -19.35 -3.71 13.44
C ASN A 170 -18.65 -4.53 12.37
N ALA A 171 -18.29 -5.74 12.69
CA ALA A 171 -17.60 -6.65 11.78
C ALA A 171 -18.45 -7.16 10.62
N LYS A 172 -19.80 -7.06 10.73
CA LYS A 172 -20.78 -7.57 9.75
C LYS A 172 -20.51 -9.02 9.34
N CYS A 173 -20.20 -9.86 10.33
CA CYS A 173 -20.07 -11.30 10.16
C CYS A 173 -21.45 -11.95 10.32
N ASP A 174 -21.86 -12.76 9.36
CA ASP A 174 -23.14 -13.48 9.41
C ASP A 174 -23.08 -14.80 10.22
N GLY A 175 -21.87 -15.24 10.59
CA GLY A 175 -21.64 -16.50 11.30
C GLY A 175 -21.99 -17.75 10.50
N LYS A 176 -22.28 -17.61 9.20
CA LYS A 176 -22.74 -18.68 8.32
C LYS A 176 -21.64 -19.12 7.35
N GLY A 177 -21.83 -20.34 6.84
CA GLY A 177 -20.90 -20.92 5.85
C GLY A 177 -19.60 -21.42 6.46
N ASP A 178 -18.74 -21.95 5.60
CA ASP A 178 -17.47 -22.55 5.98
C ASP A 178 -16.28 -21.61 5.76
N THR A 179 -16.52 -20.44 5.17
CA THR A 179 -15.46 -19.47 4.85
C THR A 179 -15.07 -18.69 6.08
N THR A 180 -13.80 -18.80 6.50
CA THR A 180 -13.22 -17.97 7.54
C THR A 180 -12.64 -16.71 6.90
N ILE A 181 -12.97 -15.54 7.46
CA ILE A 181 -12.51 -14.23 6.98
C ILE A 181 -11.80 -13.50 8.11
N VAL A 182 -10.67 -12.88 7.78
CA VAL A 182 -10.01 -11.90 8.64
C VAL A 182 -10.45 -10.53 8.19
N LYS A 183 -11.00 -9.73 9.10
CA LYS A 183 -11.46 -8.36 8.85
C LYS A 183 -10.70 -7.40 9.74
N VAL A 184 -10.20 -6.32 9.14
CA VAL A 184 -9.48 -5.24 9.82
C VAL A 184 -10.16 -3.93 9.45
N LEU A 185 -10.32 -3.06 10.43
CA LEU A 185 -10.79 -1.70 10.25
C LEU A 185 -9.88 -0.78 11.06
N TRP A 186 -9.48 0.34 10.50
CA TRP A 186 -8.75 1.36 11.25
C TRP A 186 -9.30 2.74 10.97
N LEU A 187 -9.24 3.55 12.02
CA LEU A 187 -9.67 4.94 12.01
C LEU A 187 -8.45 5.83 12.04
N GLN A 188 -8.41 6.79 11.16
CA GLN A 188 -7.37 7.81 11.12
C GLN A 188 -8.01 9.18 11.33
N ASP A 189 -7.48 9.97 12.26
CA ASP A 189 -7.94 11.33 12.50
C ASP A 189 -7.73 12.21 11.28
N VAL A 190 -8.68 13.10 11.02
CA VAL A 190 -8.60 14.11 9.97
C VAL A 190 -8.47 15.46 10.64
N GLU A 191 -7.35 16.12 10.43
CA GLU A 191 -7.07 17.45 11.02
C GLU A 191 -8.04 18.53 10.51
N GLU A 192 -8.68 18.33 9.35
CA GLU A 192 -9.64 19.30 8.77
C GLU A 192 -10.95 18.62 8.34
N GLU A 193 -12.06 19.07 8.91
CA GLU A 193 -13.42 18.64 8.61
C GLU A 193 -13.81 18.76 7.12
N ASN A 194 -13.18 19.70 6.38
CA ASN A 194 -13.43 19.92 4.96
C ASN A 194 -12.74 18.92 4.03
N SER A 195 -11.67 18.27 4.48
CA SER A 195 -10.95 17.26 3.68
C SER A 195 -11.70 15.92 3.63
N ALA A 196 -12.61 15.71 4.57
CA ALA A 196 -13.35 14.46 4.77
C ALA A 196 -14.63 14.33 3.92
N LYS A 197 -15.07 15.39 3.21
CA LYS A 197 -16.38 15.41 2.52
C LYS A 197 -16.59 14.35 1.43
N ASN A 198 -15.52 13.74 0.94
CA ASN A 198 -15.58 12.72 -0.14
C ASN A 198 -15.04 11.35 0.29
N LEU A 199 -14.77 11.16 1.58
CA LEU A 199 -14.19 9.94 2.12
C LEU A 199 -15.24 9.22 2.98
N ASN A 200 -15.04 7.93 3.20
CA ASN A 200 -15.88 7.13 4.08
C ASN A 200 -15.57 7.54 5.53
N THR A 201 -16.30 8.54 6.05
CA THR A 201 -16.01 9.16 7.34
C THR A 201 -17.03 8.80 8.40
N SER A 202 -16.56 8.57 9.62
CA SER A 202 -17.36 8.50 10.81
C SER A 202 -17.02 9.68 11.72
N GLY A 203 -17.71 10.81 11.53
CA GLY A 203 -17.40 12.04 12.26
C GLY A 203 -16.08 12.67 11.84
N HIS A 204 -15.11 12.75 12.76
CA HIS A 204 -13.77 13.32 12.52
C HIS A 204 -12.73 12.30 12.04
N HIS A 205 -13.13 11.07 11.72
CA HIS A 205 -12.21 10.00 11.33
C HIS A 205 -12.50 9.51 9.92
N VAL A 206 -11.45 9.21 9.17
CA VAL A 206 -11.54 8.41 7.94
C VAL A 206 -11.50 6.95 8.32
N VAL A 207 -12.44 6.18 7.78
CA VAL A 207 -12.57 4.74 8.02
C VAL A 207 -11.95 3.98 6.86
N TYR A 208 -10.96 3.16 7.16
CA TYR A 208 -10.34 2.24 6.22
C TYR A 208 -10.67 0.81 6.60
N THR A 209 -10.89 -0.03 5.59
CA THR A 209 -11.20 -1.45 5.79
C THR A 209 -10.30 -2.33 4.93
N TYR A 210 -10.00 -3.50 5.48
CA TYR A 210 -9.35 -4.57 4.75
C TYR A 210 -9.94 -5.90 5.17
N GLN A 211 -10.21 -6.77 4.20
CA GLN A 211 -10.67 -8.13 4.50
C GLN A 211 -10.03 -9.15 3.56
N SER A 212 -9.73 -10.32 4.11
CA SER A 212 -9.16 -11.42 3.34
C SER A 212 -9.73 -12.75 3.80
N ARG A 213 -10.01 -13.62 2.82
CA ARG A 213 -10.54 -14.97 3.06
C ARG A 213 -9.41 -15.95 3.25
N VAL A 214 -9.55 -16.83 4.24
CA VAL A 214 -8.70 -18.00 4.38
C VAL A 214 -9.13 -19.01 3.32
N ARG A 215 -8.29 -19.21 2.32
CA ARG A 215 -8.54 -20.16 1.22
C ARG A 215 -7.64 -21.39 1.43
N ASP A 216 -8.25 -22.55 1.32
CA ASP A 216 -7.55 -23.84 1.29
C ASP A 216 -6.97 -24.12 -0.07
#